data_50b54f8d63467c696217d8552beb20fb
#
_entry.id   50b54f8d63467c696217d8552beb20fb
#
_cell.length_a   1.000
_cell.length_b   1.000
_cell.length_c   1.000
_cell.angle_alpha   90.00
_cell.angle_beta   90.00
_cell.angle_gamma   90.00
#
_symmetry.space_group_name_H-M   'P 1'
#
loop_
_entity.id
_entity.type
_entity.pdbx_description
1 polymer ?
#
loop_
_entity_poly.entity_id
_entity_poly.type
_entity_poly.pdbx_seq_one_letter_code
_entity_poly.pdbx_strand_id
1 'polypeptide(L)'
;IYGTGRALQAELPELLVTDGCIYISANRIAPGVIQKHGAICRIVYGLPSHKTDHPVLQQVETDLKNAGIDPVYSPYVERDTLLKFAYVSPNAACGQYYHAKAAEMQHPGEVRDSFVRLMKEVVALADKMGIPLESRPGELVERNLRILDALAPTASTSMQRDMEAGKQSEVDGLIYQVVRLA
;
A
#
# COMPACT_ATOMS: atom_id res chain seq x y z
N ILE A 1 -3.19 4.85 -1.41
CA ILE A 1 -3.79 5.31 -0.15
C ILE A 1 -5.11 4.57 0.02
N TYR A 2 -5.37 4.02 1.21
CA TYR A 2 -6.62 3.34 1.51
C TYR A 2 -7.79 4.33 1.56
N GLY A 3 -8.93 3.95 0.94
CA GLY A 3 -10.16 4.76 0.93
C GLY A 3 -10.30 5.74 -0.23
N THR A 4 -9.28 5.87 -1.09
CA THR A 4 -9.31 6.82 -2.23
C THR A 4 -10.41 6.46 -3.24
N GLY A 5 -10.63 5.18 -3.53
CA GLY A 5 -11.67 4.74 -4.46
C GLY A 5 -13.08 5.10 -3.97
N ARG A 6 -13.34 4.93 -2.66
CA ARG A 6 -14.62 5.34 -2.07
C ARG A 6 -14.86 6.85 -2.16
N ALA A 7 -13.83 7.65 -1.86
CA ALA A 7 -13.93 9.10 -1.95
C ALA A 7 -14.22 9.55 -3.39
N LEU A 8 -13.53 8.98 -4.37
CA LEU A 8 -13.77 9.24 -5.78
C LEU A 8 -15.17 8.80 -6.23
N GLN A 9 -15.66 7.63 -5.79
CA GLN A 9 -16.99 7.16 -6.15
C GLN A 9 -18.09 8.08 -5.58
N ALA A 10 -17.87 8.68 -4.40
CA ALA A 10 -18.82 9.64 -3.82
C ALA A 10 -18.90 10.93 -4.63
N GLU A 11 -17.77 11.41 -5.17
CA GLU A 11 -17.72 12.61 -6.00
C GLU A 11 -18.14 12.35 -7.47
N LEU A 12 -18.03 11.12 -7.93
CA LEU A 12 -18.30 10.72 -9.31
C LEU A 12 -19.28 9.54 -9.36
N PRO A 13 -20.53 9.73 -8.92
CA PRO A 13 -21.50 8.63 -8.74
C PRO A 13 -21.87 7.91 -10.04
N GLU A 14 -21.79 8.57 -11.18
CA GLU A 14 -22.08 7.98 -12.50
C GLU A 14 -20.91 7.18 -13.06
N LEU A 15 -19.72 7.26 -12.52
CA LEU A 15 -18.56 6.51 -13.00
C LEU A 15 -18.42 5.19 -12.26
N LEU A 16 -17.92 4.19 -12.95
CA LEU A 16 -17.48 2.94 -12.34
C LEU A 16 -16.08 3.16 -11.78
N VAL A 17 -15.99 3.46 -10.49
CA VAL A 17 -14.72 3.62 -9.79
C VAL A 17 -14.27 2.28 -9.18
N THR A 18 -13.06 1.84 -9.50
CA THR A 18 -12.41 0.72 -8.83
C THR A 18 -11.50 1.23 -7.72
N ASP A 19 -11.36 0.45 -6.66
CA ASP A 19 -10.28 0.59 -5.70
C ASP A 19 -9.14 -0.34 -6.09
N GLY A 20 -7.93 -0.12 -5.56
CA GLY A 20 -6.82 -1.01 -5.86
C GLY A 20 -5.49 -0.57 -5.30
N CYS A 21 -4.50 -1.41 -5.55
CA CYS A 21 -3.11 -1.13 -5.22
C CYS A 21 -2.16 -1.68 -6.28
N ILE A 22 -1.06 -0.95 -6.51
CA ILE A 22 -0.01 -1.32 -7.46
C ILE A 22 1.25 -1.77 -6.72
N TYR A 23 1.90 -2.81 -7.22
CA TYR A 23 3.19 -3.29 -6.77
C TYR A 23 4.20 -3.07 -7.90
N ILE A 24 4.96 -2.01 -7.80
CA ILE A 24 6.01 -1.62 -8.75
C ILE A 24 7.10 -0.84 -7.99
N SER A 25 8.34 -1.01 -8.41
CA SER A 25 9.42 -0.10 -8.04
C SER A 25 9.83 0.71 -9.26
N ALA A 26 9.56 2.00 -9.23
CA ALA A 26 9.87 2.90 -10.35
C ALA A 26 10.13 4.33 -9.86
N ASN A 27 11.00 5.04 -10.57
CA ASN A 27 11.29 6.45 -10.33
C ASN A 27 11.10 7.24 -11.60
N ARG A 28 10.62 8.47 -11.49
CA ARG A 28 10.73 9.46 -12.55
C ARG A 28 12.11 10.11 -12.47
N ILE A 29 12.97 9.86 -13.45
CA ILE A 29 14.35 10.37 -13.51
C ILE A 29 14.49 11.66 -14.31
N ALA A 30 13.53 11.94 -15.20
CA ALA A 30 13.41 13.17 -15.96
C ALA A 30 11.93 13.37 -16.38
N PRO A 31 11.53 14.55 -16.88
CA PRO A 31 10.22 14.74 -17.49
C PRO A 31 9.97 13.70 -18.59
N GLY A 32 8.86 12.93 -18.46
CA GLY A 32 8.49 11.87 -19.40
C GLY A 32 9.34 10.60 -19.34
N VAL A 33 10.35 10.51 -18.45
CA VAL A 33 11.23 9.33 -18.35
C VAL A 33 11.04 8.63 -17.02
N ILE A 34 10.52 7.40 -17.07
CA ILE A 34 10.32 6.54 -15.90
C ILE A 34 11.32 5.39 -15.95
N GLN A 35 12.09 5.24 -14.89
CA GLN A 35 12.96 4.09 -14.67
C GLN A 35 12.26 3.08 -13.77
N LYS A 36 12.03 1.87 -14.29
CA LYS A 36 11.50 0.73 -13.53
C LYS A 36 12.64 -0.11 -12.97
N HIS A 37 12.51 -0.54 -11.73
CA HIS A 37 13.46 -1.42 -11.04
C HIS A 37 12.81 -2.78 -10.80
N GLY A 38 13.51 -3.84 -11.19
CA GLY A 38 13.02 -5.22 -11.06
C GLY A 38 11.90 -5.61 -12.03
N ALA A 39 11.43 -6.84 -11.92
CA ALA A 39 10.46 -7.43 -12.83
C ALA A 39 8.99 -7.15 -12.44
N ILE A 40 8.73 -6.89 -11.16
CA ILE A 40 7.36 -6.79 -10.64
C ILE A 40 6.65 -5.56 -11.21
N CYS A 41 5.49 -5.79 -11.80
CA CYS A 41 4.51 -4.77 -12.18
C CYS A 41 3.13 -5.41 -12.05
N ARG A 42 2.55 -5.37 -10.85
CA ARG A 42 1.26 -5.98 -10.54
C ARG A 42 0.26 -4.93 -10.10
N ILE A 43 -0.97 -5.03 -10.60
CA ILE A 43 -2.11 -4.22 -10.16
C ILE A 43 -3.16 -5.17 -9.58
N VAL A 44 -3.50 -4.96 -8.31
CA VAL A 44 -4.68 -5.57 -7.68
C VAL A 44 -5.77 -4.50 -7.72
N TYR A 45 -6.94 -4.84 -8.26
CA TYR A 45 -8.05 -3.90 -8.38
C TYR A 45 -9.39 -4.62 -8.24
N GLY A 46 -10.43 -3.88 -7.91
CA GLY A 46 -11.78 -4.44 -7.76
C GLY A 46 -12.81 -3.36 -7.45
N LEU A 47 -14.04 -3.77 -7.37
CA LEU A 47 -15.14 -2.86 -7.02
C LEU A 47 -15.29 -2.79 -5.49
N PRO A 48 -15.38 -1.60 -4.90
CA PRO A 48 -15.78 -1.44 -3.52
C PRO A 48 -17.15 -2.09 -3.29
N SER A 49 -17.37 -2.63 -2.10
CA SER A 49 -18.67 -3.20 -1.68
C SER A 49 -19.07 -4.53 -2.35
N HIS A 50 -18.11 -5.38 -2.69
CA HIS A 50 -18.36 -6.74 -3.25
C HIS A 50 -19.26 -6.77 -4.49
N LYS A 51 -19.37 -5.66 -5.21
CA LYS A 51 -20.01 -5.67 -6.53
C LYS A 51 -19.14 -6.50 -7.45
N THR A 52 -19.59 -7.69 -7.77
CA THR A 52 -18.93 -8.58 -8.70
C THR A 52 -19.46 -8.32 -10.11
N ASP A 53 -18.58 -8.47 -11.08
CA ASP A 53 -18.85 -8.56 -12.52
C ASP A 53 -19.45 -7.33 -13.21
N HIS A 54 -18.55 -6.44 -13.61
CA HIS A 54 -18.86 -5.51 -14.68
C HIS A 54 -18.06 -5.94 -15.93
N PRO A 55 -18.73 -6.13 -17.10
CA PRO A 55 -18.07 -6.64 -18.30
C PRO A 55 -16.81 -5.87 -18.74
N VAL A 56 -16.79 -4.54 -18.47
CA VAL A 56 -15.64 -3.70 -18.78
C VAL A 56 -14.38 -4.12 -18.01
N LEU A 57 -14.50 -4.73 -16.83
CA LEU A 57 -13.35 -5.13 -16.02
C LEU A 57 -12.62 -6.33 -16.63
N GLN A 58 -13.32 -7.19 -17.40
CA GLN A 58 -12.69 -8.27 -18.15
C GLN A 58 -11.85 -7.71 -19.32
N GLN A 59 -12.34 -6.64 -19.95
CA GLN A 59 -11.56 -5.95 -20.97
C GLN A 59 -10.34 -5.28 -20.38
N VAL A 60 -10.50 -4.58 -19.24
CA VAL A 60 -9.38 -3.97 -18.50
C VAL A 60 -8.32 -5.01 -18.13
N GLU A 61 -8.73 -6.21 -17.68
CA GLU A 61 -7.78 -7.29 -17.36
C GLU A 61 -6.98 -7.70 -18.60
N THR A 62 -7.67 -7.85 -19.74
CA THR A 62 -7.04 -8.20 -21.01
C THR A 62 -6.05 -7.14 -21.46
N ASP A 63 -6.44 -5.88 -21.41
CA ASP A 63 -5.61 -4.74 -21.83
C ASP A 63 -4.36 -4.61 -20.95
N LEU A 64 -4.50 -4.78 -19.64
CA LEU A 64 -3.37 -4.77 -18.70
C LEU A 64 -2.39 -5.92 -18.98
N LYS A 65 -2.89 -7.14 -19.23
CA LYS A 65 -2.05 -8.30 -19.62
C LYS A 65 -1.30 -8.02 -20.91
N ASN A 66 -1.97 -7.48 -21.91
CA ASN A 66 -1.35 -7.12 -23.20
C ASN A 66 -0.28 -6.03 -23.05
N ALA A 67 -0.42 -5.16 -22.05
CA ALA A 67 0.58 -4.16 -21.69
C ALA A 67 1.75 -4.71 -20.84
N GLY A 68 1.79 -6.02 -20.57
CA GLY A 68 2.84 -6.65 -19.74
C GLY A 68 2.72 -6.37 -18.25
N ILE A 69 1.53 -6.00 -17.79
CA ILE A 69 1.18 -5.81 -16.39
C ILE A 69 0.52 -7.09 -15.88
N ASP A 70 0.79 -7.49 -14.65
CA ASP A 70 0.14 -8.60 -13.97
C ASP A 70 -1.12 -8.10 -13.23
N PRO A 71 -2.33 -8.21 -13.82
CA PRO A 71 -3.57 -7.76 -13.19
C PRO A 71 -4.14 -8.85 -12.31
N VAL A 72 -4.65 -8.46 -11.16
CA VAL A 72 -5.43 -9.31 -10.25
C VAL A 72 -6.75 -8.62 -9.99
N TYR A 73 -7.83 -9.10 -10.61
CA TYR A 73 -9.17 -8.67 -10.24
C TYR A 73 -9.56 -9.34 -8.92
N SER A 74 -9.84 -8.55 -7.90
CA SER A 74 -10.13 -9.04 -6.56
C SER A 74 -11.55 -8.72 -6.12
N PRO A 75 -12.33 -9.72 -5.70
CA PRO A 75 -13.61 -9.48 -5.03
C PRO A 75 -13.43 -8.96 -3.58
N TYR A 76 -12.19 -8.96 -3.07
CA TYR A 76 -11.82 -8.51 -1.72
C TYR A 76 -10.86 -7.34 -1.75
N VAL A 77 -11.02 -6.42 -2.71
CA VAL A 77 -10.09 -5.31 -2.96
C VAL A 77 -9.85 -4.44 -1.72
N GLU A 78 -10.86 -4.26 -0.87
CA GLU A 78 -10.69 -3.51 0.38
C GLU A 78 -9.70 -4.18 1.33
N ARG A 79 -9.78 -5.50 1.46
CA ARG A 79 -8.83 -6.29 2.23
C ARG A 79 -7.43 -6.22 1.62
N ASP A 80 -7.32 -6.33 0.30
CA ASP A 80 -6.03 -6.29 -0.39
C ASP A 80 -5.34 -4.93 -0.27
N THR A 81 -6.10 -3.86 -0.35
CA THR A 81 -5.58 -2.49 -0.15
C THR A 81 -5.17 -2.25 1.31
N LEU A 82 -5.95 -2.76 2.29
CA LEU A 82 -5.56 -2.72 3.70
C LEU A 82 -4.32 -3.56 4.00
N LEU A 83 -4.16 -4.73 3.38
CA LEU A 83 -2.96 -5.56 3.51
C LEU A 83 -1.70 -4.82 3.08
N LYS A 84 -1.78 -4.07 1.97
CA LYS A 84 -0.68 -3.21 1.54
C LYS A 84 -0.49 -2.02 2.48
N PHE A 85 -1.59 -1.39 2.88
CA PHE A 85 -1.59 -0.25 3.79
C PHE A 85 -0.93 -0.58 5.14
N ALA A 86 -1.19 -1.78 5.67
CA ALA A 86 -0.60 -2.29 6.92
C ALA A 86 0.94 -2.49 6.87
N TYR A 87 1.55 -2.45 5.69
CA TYR A 87 3.00 -2.37 5.53
C TYR A 87 3.46 -0.94 5.28
N VAL A 88 2.80 -0.26 4.32
CA VAL A 88 3.28 1.03 3.81
C VAL A 88 3.15 2.14 4.85
N SER A 89 2.03 2.20 5.58
CA SER A 89 1.78 3.23 6.59
C SER A 89 2.78 3.15 7.76
N PRO A 90 2.97 2.01 8.43
CA PRO A 90 3.99 1.88 9.48
C PRO A 90 5.42 2.16 9.00
N ASN A 91 5.76 1.69 7.80
CA ASN A 91 7.09 1.92 7.21
C ASN A 91 7.32 3.43 6.97
N ALA A 92 6.34 4.11 6.41
CA ALA A 92 6.41 5.55 6.18
C ALA A 92 6.49 6.34 7.50
N ALA A 93 5.71 5.94 8.51
CA ALA A 93 5.70 6.59 9.83
C ALA A 93 7.05 6.44 10.54
N CYS A 94 7.58 5.20 10.64
CA CYS A 94 8.88 4.96 11.26
C CYS A 94 10.01 5.63 10.51
N GLY A 95 10.01 5.51 9.18
CA GLY A 95 11.02 6.14 8.33
C GLY A 95 11.10 7.65 8.54
N GLN A 96 9.93 8.32 8.63
CA GLN A 96 9.91 9.76 8.81
C GLN A 96 10.21 10.18 10.25
N TYR A 97 9.61 9.51 11.24
CA TYR A 97 9.75 9.91 12.64
C TYR A 97 11.17 9.69 13.18
N TYR A 98 11.78 8.56 12.85
CA TYR A 98 13.14 8.21 13.29
C TYR A 98 14.22 8.61 12.29
N HIS A 99 13.87 9.21 11.15
CA HIS A 99 14.78 9.42 10.01
C HIS A 99 15.49 8.13 9.59
N ALA A 100 14.79 6.99 9.71
CA ALA A 100 15.32 5.66 9.53
C ALA A 100 15.16 5.17 8.08
N LYS A 101 16.15 4.44 7.60
CA LYS A 101 16.09 3.63 6.37
C LYS A 101 15.77 2.17 6.73
N ALA A 102 15.77 1.29 5.75
CA ALA A 102 15.50 -0.12 5.99
C ALA A 102 16.48 -0.74 7.01
N ALA A 103 17.76 -0.36 6.99
CA ALA A 103 18.77 -0.89 7.92
C ALA A 103 18.36 -0.77 9.38
N GLU A 104 17.89 0.40 9.81
CA GLU A 104 17.50 0.65 11.20
C GLU A 104 16.26 -0.16 11.61
N MET A 105 15.37 -0.44 10.66
CA MET A 105 14.19 -1.27 10.89
C MET A 105 14.47 -2.78 10.82
N GLN A 106 15.54 -3.19 10.11
CA GLN A 106 15.95 -4.59 9.97
C GLN A 106 16.61 -5.14 11.25
N HIS A 107 17.24 -4.28 12.03
CA HIS A 107 17.91 -4.69 13.28
C HIS A 107 16.97 -4.58 14.48
N PRO A 108 17.14 -5.47 15.50
CA PRO A 108 16.41 -5.35 16.77
C PRO A 108 16.65 -3.98 17.42
N GLY A 109 15.58 -3.36 17.94
CA GLY A 109 15.63 -2.08 18.61
C GLY A 109 14.36 -1.27 18.46
N GLU A 110 14.34 -0.06 19.00
CA GLU A 110 13.16 0.78 19.12
C GLU A 110 12.44 1.03 17.77
N VAL A 111 13.19 1.21 16.68
CA VAL A 111 12.60 1.48 15.35
C VAL A 111 11.84 0.26 14.84
N ARG A 112 12.45 -0.95 14.95
CA ARG A 112 11.80 -2.22 14.57
C ARG A 112 10.58 -2.50 15.44
N ASP A 113 10.69 -2.29 16.75
CA ASP A 113 9.61 -2.51 17.70
C ASP A 113 8.44 -1.57 17.44
N SER A 114 8.71 -0.32 17.10
CA SER A 114 7.70 0.65 16.70
C SER A 114 7.02 0.27 15.39
N PHE A 115 7.78 -0.19 14.39
CA PHE A 115 7.22 -0.70 13.14
C PHE A 115 6.27 -1.88 13.37
N VAL A 116 6.66 -2.84 14.22
CA VAL A 116 5.82 -3.99 14.60
C VAL A 116 4.55 -3.53 15.34
N ARG A 117 4.69 -2.59 16.27
CA ARG A 117 3.56 -2.05 17.04
C ARG A 117 2.53 -1.37 16.13
N LEU A 118 2.98 -0.50 15.23
CA LEU A 118 2.11 0.18 14.28
C LEU A 118 1.42 -0.79 13.30
N MET A 119 2.10 -1.85 12.86
CA MET A 119 1.45 -2.89 12.06
C MET A 119 0.31 -3.56 12.82
N LYS A 120 0.53 -3.91 14.09
CA LYS A 120 -0.51 -4.52 14.95
C LYS A 120 -1.69 -3.58 15.16
N GLU A 121 -1.47 -2.28 15.27
CA GLU A 121 -2.54 -1.28 15.33
C GLU A 121 -3.41 -1.29 14.07
N VAL A 122 -2.80 -1.36 12.89
CA VAL A 122 -3.55 -1.44 11.63
C VAL A 122 -4.32 -2.76 11.53
N VAL A 123 -3.75 -3.88 11.99
CA VAL A 123 -4.46 -5.17 12.05
C VAL A 123 -5.68 -5.07 12.97
N ALA A 124 -5.51 -4.54 14.18
CA ALA A 124 -6.60 -4.38 15.13
C ALA A 124 -7.70 -3.43 14.61
N LEU A 125 -7.31 -2.37 13.90
CA LEU A 125 -8.23 -1.47 13.23
C LEU A 125 -9.05 -2.21 12.15
N ALA A 126 -8.38 -2.97 11.30
CA ALA A 126 -9.03 -3.75 10.24
C ALA A 126 -10.02 -4.78 10.81
N ASP A 127 -9.68 -5.45 11.90
CA ASP A 127 -10.57 -6.36 12.61
C ASP A 127 -11.85 -5.66 13.11
N LYS A 128 -11.70 -4.45 13.69
CA LYS A 128 -12.85 -3.62 14.09
C LYS A 128 -13.70 -3.16 12.92
N MET A 129 -13.10 -2.98 11.76
CA MET A 129 -13.80 -2.65 10.51
C MET A 129 -14.51 -3.89 9.89
N GLY A 130 -14.35 -5.09 10.47
CA GLY A 130 -14.90 -6.34 9.93
C GLY A 130 -14.12 -6.87 8.72
N ILE A 131 -12.85 -6.44 8.53
CA ILE A 131 -12.00 -6.83 7.42
C ILE A 131 -10.73 -7.52 7.97
N PRO A 132 -10.83 -8.78 8.42
CA PRO A 132 -9.69 -9.46 9.02
C PRO A 132 -8.56 -9.64 8.01
N LEU A 133 -7.35 -9.25 8.40
CA LEU A 133 -6.14 -9.30 7.56
C LEU A 133 -5.33 -10.58 7.79
N GLU A 134 -5.53 -11.26 8.90
CA GLU A 134 -4.76 -12.41 9.34
C GLU A 134 -5.64 -13.66 9.48
N SER A 135 -5.09 -14.84 9.18
CA SER A 135 -5.71 -16.13 9.47
C SER A 135 -5.31 -16.62 10.86
N ARG A 136 -4.16 -16.21 11.36
CA ARG A 136 -3.67 -16.44 12.72
C ARG A 136 -2.95 -15.20 13.24
N PRO A 137 -2.98 -14.94 14.56
CA PRO A 137 -2.33 -13.77 15.15
C PRO A 137 -0.83 -13.70 14.78
N GLY A 138 -0.40 -12.53 14.31
CA GLY A 138 0.98 -12.23 13.97
C GLY A 138 1.44 -12.68 12.58
N GLU A 139 0.60 -13.34 11.79
CA GLU A 139 0.93 -13.79 10.43
C GLU A 139 1.34 -12.64 9.52
N LEU A 140 0.60 -11.55 9.56
CA LEU A 140 0.90 -10.36 8.75
C LEU A 140 2.21 -9.72 9.16
N VAL A 141 2.45 -9.59 10.46
CA VAL A 141 3.70 -9.05 10.99
C VAL A 141 4.88 -9.88 10.52
N GLU A 142 4.84 -11.21 10.67
CA GLU A 142 5.89 -12.11 10.20
C GLU A 142 6.15 -11.97 8.69
N ARG A 143 5.08 -11.91 7.89
CA ARG A 143 5.19 -11.71 6.45
C ARG A 143 5.84 -10.38 6.10
N ASN A 144 5.40 -9.31 6.74
CA ASN A 144 5.88 -7.97 6.46
C ASN A 144 7.32 -7.75 6.94
N LEU A 145 7.72 -8.39 8.03
CA LEU A 145 9.13 -8.39 8.46
C LEU A 145 10.03 -9.10 7.44
N ARG A 146 9.60 -10.23 6.86
CA ARG A 146 10.37 -10.87 5.77
C ARG A 146 10.53 -9.96 4.56
N ILE A 147 9.50 -9.19 4.22
CA ILE A 147 9.58 -8.20 3.13
C ILE A 147 10.61 -7.11 3.48
N LEU A 148 10.53 -6.56 4.68
CA LEU A 148 11.45 -5.54 5.18
C LEU A 148 12.90 -6.05 5.18
N ASP A 149 13.12 -7.25 5.73
CA ASP A 149 14.45 -7.85 5.88
C ASP A 149 15.11 -8.19 4.53
N ALA A 150 14.31 -8.30 3.44
CA ALA A 150 14.79 -8.50 2.07
C ALA A 150 15.12 -7.19 1.32
N LEU A 151 14.82 -6.03 1.89
CA LEU A 151 15.14 -4.75 1.25
C LEU A 151 16.65 -4.44 1.32
N ALA A 152 17.13 -3.64 0.36
CA ALA A 152 18.45 -3.04 0.49
C ALA A 152 18.52 -2.17 1.77
N PRO A 153 19.61 -2.22 2.55
CA PRO A 153 19.74 -1.45 3.79
C PRO A 153 19.48 0.06 3.63
N THR A 154 19.80 0.60 2.46
CA THR A 154 19.62 2.02 2.12
C THR A 154 18.23 2.37 1.60
N ALA A 155 17.32 1.39 1.51
CA ALA A 155 15.96 1.64 1.02
C ALA A 155 15.21 2.61 1.94
N SER A 156 14.50 3.55 1.33
CA SER A 156 13.63 4.53 2.00
C SER A 156 12.28 4.57 1.31
N THR A 157 11.27 5.10 1.99
CA THR A 157 9.92 5.26 1.40
C THR A 157 9.89 6.44 0.42
N SER A 158 8.92 6.44 -0.50
CA SER A 158 8.68 7.59 -1.38
C SER A 158 8.35 8.84 -0.57
N MET A 159 7.54 8.69 0.49
CA MET A 159 7.16 9.79 1.37
C MET A 159 8.39 10.47 2.01
N GLN A 160 9.36 9.68 2.52
CA GLN A 160 10.59 10.25 3.06
C GLN A 160 11.35 11.06 2.01
N ARG A 161 11.56 10.48 0.83
CA ARG A 161 12.28 11.17 -0.26
C ARG A 161 11.60 12.45 -0.71
N ASP A 162 10.26 12.46 -0.74
CA ASP A 162 9.50 13.67 -1.10
C ASP A 162 9.62 14.75 -0.01
N MET A 163 9.57 14.36 1.27
CA MET A 163 9.77 15.29 2.39
C MET A 163 11.21 15.82 2.45
N GLU A 164 12.22 14.96 2.27
CA GLU A 164 13.63 15.37 2.19
C GLU A 164 13.89 16.34 1.03
N ALA A 165 13.14 16.19 -0.06
CA ALA A 165 13.21 17.08 -1.22
C ALA A 165 12.33 18.34 -1.09
N GLY A 166 11.69 18.58 0.07
CA GLY A 166 10.80 19.72 0.29
C GLY A 166 9.53 19.70 -0.54
N LYS A 167 9.10 18.52 -1.03
CA LYS A 167 7.90 18.34 -1.83
C LYS A 167 6.70 18.05 -0.94
N GLN A 168 5.51 18.25 -1.51
CA GLN A 168 4.28 17.75 -0.90
C GLN A 168 4.35 16.23 -0.74
N SER A 169 4.02 15.75 0.45
CA SER A 169 4.09 14.34 0.82
C SER A 169 2.72 13.74 1.12
N GLU A 170 2.65 12.42 1.22
CA GLU A 170 1.44 11.66 1.52
C GLU A 170 1.20 11.43 3.03
N VAL A 171 1.76 12.27 3.92
CA VAL A 171 1.60 12.15 5.39
C VAL A 171 0.13 12.05 5.77
N ASP A 172 -0.72 12.88 5.16
CA ASP A 172 -2.15 12.88 5.43
C ASP A 172 -2.80 11.54 5.11
N GLY A 173 -2.55 11.01 3.91
CA GLY A 173 -3.13 9.75 3.45
C GLY A 173 -2.49 8.48 3.99
N LEU A 174 -1.24 8.52 4.43
CA LEU A 174 -0.54 7.35 4.94
C LEU A 174 -0.55 7.27 6.48
N ILE A 175 -0.41 8.39 7.17
CA ILE A 175 -0.30 8.39 8.64
C ILE A 175 -1.63 8.82 9.27
N TYR A 176 -2.13 10.02 8.95
CA TYR A 176 -3.37 10.51 9.55
C TYR A 176 -4.61 9.71 9.12
N GLN A 177 -4.55 8.99 8.01
CA GLN A 177 -5.64 8.11 7.61
C GLN A 177 -5.90 6.99 8.63
N VAL A 178 -4.88 6.43 9.28
CA VAL A 178 -5.06 5.45 10.36
C VAL A 178 -5.86 6.04 11.51
N VAL A 179 -5.53 7.28 11.90
CA VAL A 179 -6.23 8.00 12.98
C VAL A 179 -7.69 8.28 12.62
N ARG A 180 -7.98 8.60 11.35
CA ARG A 180 -9.37 8.86 10.90
C ARG A 180 -10.23 7.60 10.83
N LEU A 181 -9.60 6.45 10.64
CA LEU A 181 -10.31 5.16 10.55
C LEU A 181 -10.55 4.55 11.94
N ALA A 182 -9.81 4.97 12.98
CA ALA A 182 -9.91 4.49 14.35
C ALA A 182 -11.09 5.13 15.10
#